data_889b559894a0a178bf620e9694081c35
#
_entry.id   889b559894a0a178bf620e9694081c35
#
_cell.length_a   1.000
_cell.length_b   1.000
_cell.length_c   1.000
_cell.angle_alpha   90.00
_cell.angle_beta   90.00
_cell.angle_gamma   90.00
#
_symmetry.space_group_name_H-M   'P 1'
#
loop_
_entity.id
_entity.type
_entity.pdbx_description
1 polymer ?
#
loop_
_entity_poly.entity_id
_entity_poly.type
_entity_poly.pdbx_seq_one_letter_code
_entity_poly.pdbx_strand_id
1 'polypeptide(L)'
;MKTLQPPGWAPPKGYANGVAARGTVVFVGGQIGWNALQQFESDDFVAQARCALQNIVAVLAEAGARPEHVVRMTWYVVDRREYLAHTRAVGSVYREVMGRHYPAMTAVEVSALIEERARVEIEATAVIPEDAPSVK
;
A
#
# COMPACT_ATOMS: atom_id res chain seq x y z
N MET A 1 8.44 0.53 15.65
CA MET A 1 8.75 0.60 14.21
C MET A 1 9.93 1.52 13.99
N LYS A 2 10.87 1.08 13.21
CA LYS A 2 12.07 1.87 12.92
C LYS A 2 12.27 1.93 11.41
N THR A 3 12.39 3.15 10.88
CA THR A 3 12.73 3.37 9.48
C THR A 3 14.23 3.21 9.29
N LEU A 4 14.64 2.47 8.28
CA LEU A 4 16.02 2.14 8.01
C LEU A 4 16.51 2.97 6.83
N GLN A 5 17.53 3.82 7.09
CA GLN A 5 18.11 4.69 6.10
C GLN A 5 19.63 4.68 6.27
N PRO A 6 20.37 4.04 5.35
CA PRO A 6 21.84 4.04 5.45
C PRO A 6 22.40 5.46 5.38
N PRO A 7 23.45 5.75 6.18
CA PRO A 7 24.07 7.07 6.14
C PRO A 7 24.59 7.41 4.75
N GLY A 8 24.35 8.65 4.31
CA GLY A 8 24.84 9.13 3.01
C GLY A 8 23.95 8.80 1.82
N TRP A 9 22.93 7.99 2.00
CA TRP A 9 21.97 7.72 0.92
C TRP A 9 21.07 8.93 0.71
N ALA A 10 20.70 9.16 -0.53
CA ALA A 10 19.72 10.21 -0.85
C ALA A 10 18.39 9.91 -0.13
N PRO A 11 17.72 10.96 0.41
CA PRO A 11 16.44 10.74 1.10
C PRO A 11 15.41 10.15 0.14
N PRO A 12 14.69 9.10 0.55
CA PRO A 12 13.63 8.54 -0.28
C PRO A 12 12.42 9.48 -0.30
N LYS A 13 11.71 9.51 -1.42
CA LYS A 13 10.52 10.34 -1.61
C LYS A 13 9.30 9.46 -1.76
N GLY A 14 8.37 9.54 -0.80
CA GLY A 14 7.13 8.80 -0.84
C GLY A 14 7.26 7.32 -0.51
N TYR A 15 8.40 6.90 0.08
CA TYR A 15 8.66 5.53 0.51
C TYR A 15 9.78 5.50 1.54
N ALA A 16 9.94 4.38 2.22
CA ALA A 16 11.13 4.12 3.03
C ALA A 16 11.97 3.04 2.34
N ASN A 17 13.28 3.07 2.53
CA ASN A 17 14.16 2.02 2.01
C ASN A 17 14.00 0.71 2.79
N GLY A 18 13.72 0.81 4.07
CA GLY A 18 13.49 -0.36 4.90
C GLY A 18 12.75 0.01 6.16
N VAL A 19 12.13 -0.97 6.78
CA VAL A 19 11.42 -0.80 8.04
C VAL A 19 11.69 -2.03 8.90
N ALA A 20 12.03 -1.82 10.17
CA ALA A 20 12.09 -2.88 11.16
C ALA A 20 10.93 -2.70 12.12
N ALA A 21 10.23 -3.77 12.42
CA ALA A 21 9.07 -3.72 13.30
C ALA A 21 8.92 -5.04 14.07
N ARG A 22 8.24 -4.97 15.20
CA ARG A 22 7.96 -6.11 16.04
C ARG A 22 6.48 -6.08 16.44
N GLY A 23 5.86 -7.23 16.42
CA GLY A 23 4.46 -7.35 16.82
C GLY A 23 3.74 -8.44 16.05
N THR A 24 2.41 -8.31 15.94
CA THR A 24 1.59 -9.23 15.18
C THR A 24 1.65 -8.86 13.69
N VAL A 25 2.07 -9.82 12.88
CA VAL A 25 2.19 -9.62 11.43
C VAL A 25 0.83 -9.86 10.77
N VAL A 26 0.42 -8.93 9.92
CA VAL A 26 -0.82 -9.04 9.14
C VAL A 26 -0.45 -8.99 7.66
N PHE A 27 -0.84 -10.01 6.92
CA PHE A 27 -0.60 -10.09 5.49
C PHE A 27 -1.87 -9.74 4.74
N VAL A 28 -1.82 -8.74 3.89
CA VAL A 28 -2.94 -8.36 3.03
C VAL A 28 -2.62 -8.83 1.62
N GLY A 29 -3.43 -9.73 1.10
CA GLY A 29 -3.29 -10.22 -0.27
C GLY A 29 -3.49 -9.10 -1.28
N GLY A 30 -3.05 -9.31 -2.53
CA GLY A 30 -3.18 -8.31 -3.58
C GLY A 30 -4.61 -7.81 -3.72
N GLN A 31 -4.77 -6.49 -3.68
CA GLN A 31 -6.06 -5.82 -3.85
C GLN A 31 -6.04 -5.05 -5.16
N ILE A 32 -7.11 -5.17 -5.92
CA ILE A 32 -7.28 -4.43 -7.17
C ILE A 32 -8.41 -3.41 -7.01
N GLY A 33 -8.63 -2.62 -8.03
CA GLY A 33 -9.57 -1.49 -7.95
C GLY A 33 -11.03 -1.87 -8.14
N TRP A 34 -11.48 -2.93 -7.51
CA TRP A 34 -12.88 -3.30 -7.55
C TRP A 34 -13.54 -3.17 -6.17
N ASN A 35 -14.89 -3.10 -6.17
CA ASN A 35 -15.66 -2.95 -4.94
C ASN A 35 -15.88 -4.29 -4.21
N ALA A 36 -16.64 -4.26 -3.13
CA ALA A 36 -16.91 -5.44 -2.32
C ALA A 36 -17.63 -6.56 -3.08
N LEU A 37 -18.27 -6.25 -4.20
CA LEU A 37 -18.95 -7.22 -5.05
C LEU A 37 -18.09 -7.67 -6.22
N GLN A 38 -16.79 -7.32 -6.19
CA GLN A 38 -15.83 -7.64 -7.25
C GLN A 38 -16.20 -7.02 -8.60
N GLN A 39 -16.71 -5.79 -8.55
CA GLN A 39 -17.08 -5.04 -9.74
C GLN A 39 -16.24 -3.78 -9.84
N PHE A 40 -15.70 -3.52 -11.03
CA PHE A 40 -14.97 -2.28 -11.30
C PHE A 40 -15.96 -1.15 -11.57
N GLU A 41 -15.80 -0.06 -10.82
CA GLU A 41 -16.61 1.13 -11.00
C GLU A 41 -15.92 2.16 -11.90
N SER A 42 -14.64 1.95 -12.22
CA SER A 42 -13.86 2.85 -13.04
C SER A 42 -12.74 2.12 -13.75
N ASP A 43 -12.41 2.58 -14.94
CA ASP A 43 -11.21 2.13 -15.67
C ASP A 43 -10.06 3.13 -15.49
N ASP A 44 -10.24 4.19 -14.71
CA ASP A 44 -9.22 5.18 -14.43
C ASP A 44 -8.18 4.63 -13.46
N PHE A 45 -6.91 4.78 -13.80
CA PHE A 45 -5.80 4.25 -13.00
C PHE A 45 -5.81 4.81 -11.58
N VAL A 46 -5.95 6.13 -11.44
CA VAL A 46 -5.90 6.78 -10.11
C VAL A 46 -7.10 6.35 -9.26
N ALA A 47 -8.28 6.26 -9.87
CA ALA A 47 -9.48 5.79 -9.17
C ALA A 47 -9.33 4.34 -8.72
N GLN A 48 -8.73 3.48 -9.56
CA GLN A 48 -8.46 2.09 -9.18
C GLN A 48 -7.42 2.00 -8.07
N ALA A 49 -6.39 2.84 -8.10
CA ALA A 49 -5.40 2.89 -7.02
C ALA A 49 -6.05 3.28 -5.69
N ARG A 50 -6.92 4.28 -5.70
CA ARG A 50 -7.68 4.67 -4.50
C ARG A 50 -8.49 3.50 -3.96
N CYS A 51 -9.24 2.84 -4.84
CA CYS A 51 -10.09 1.71 -4.46
C CYS A 51 -9.26 0.58 -3.85
N ALA A 52 -8.13 0.22 -4.48
CA ALA A 52 -7.24 -0.81 -3.98
C ALA A 52 -6.70 -0.47 -2.58
N LEU A 53 -6.29 0.79 -2.36
CA LEU A 53 -5.82 1.24 -1.06
C LEU A 53 -6.94 1.19 -0.01
N GLN A 54 -8.15 1.59 -0.38
CA GLN A 54 -9.30 1.51 0.53
C GLN A 54 -9.61 0.05 0.89
N ASN A 55 -9.46 -0.86 -0.06
CA ASN A 55 -9.64 -2.29 0.19
C ASN A 55 -8.60 -2.80 1.19
N ILE A 56 -7.35 -2.37 1.06
CA ILE A 56 -6.29 -2.71 2.01
C ILE A 56 -6.66 -2.23 3.42
N VAL A 57 -7.11 -0.99 3.54
CA VAL A 57 -7.52 -0.45 4.84
C VAL A 57 -8.66 -1.27 5.46
N ALA A 58 -9.63 -1.68 4.64
CA ALA A 58 -10.75 -2.49 5.11
C ALA A 58 -10.27 -3.86 5.60
N VAL A 59 -9.34 -4.50 4.90
CA VAL A 59 -8.79 -5.80 5.34
C VAL A 59 -7.98 -5.64 6.62
N LEU A 60 -7.14 -4.61 6.70
CA LEU A 60 -6.35 -4.32 7.91
C LEU A 60 -7.25 -4.16 9.13
N ALA A 61 -8.39 -3.49 8.96
CA ALA A 61 -9.32 -3.24 10.06
C ALA A 61 -9.86 -4.53 10.68
N GLU A 62 -9.98 -5.60 9.91
CA GLU A 62 -10.42 -6.90 10.43
C GLU A 62 -9.46 -7.48 11.47
N ALA A 63 -8.19 -7.11 11.40
CA ALA A 63 -7.18 -7.52 12.38
C ALA A 63 -6.95 -6.46 13.46
N GLY A 64 -7.68 -5.35 13.42
CA GLY A 64 -7.43 -4.22 14.31
C GLY A 64 -6.20 -3.42 13.91
N ALA A 65 -5.71 -3.60 12.67
CA ALA A 65 -4.58 -2.86 12.16
C ALA A 65 -5.03 -1.57 11.47
N ARG A 66 -4.15 -0.61 11.40
CA ARG A 66 -4.39 0.69 10.77
C ARG A 66 -3.32 0.96 9.71
N PRO A 67 -3.54 1.94 8.83
CA PRO A 67 -2.55 2.27 7.79
C PRO A 67 -1.13 2.52 8.33
N GLU A 68 -1.00 3.16 9.48
CA GLU A 68 0.31 3.43 10.08
C GLU A 68 1.06 2.17 10.51
N HIS A 69 0.39 1.02 10.57
CA HIS A 69 1.03 -0.26 10.88
C HIS A 69 1.65 -0.94 9.66
N VAL A 70 1.37 -0.44 8.45
CA VAL A 70 1.91 -1.01 7.23
C VAL A 70 3.42 -0.81 7.19
N VAL A 71 4.15 -1.91 6.99
CA VAL A 71 5.62 -1.90 6.95
C VAL A 71 6.16 -2.13 5.54
N ARG A 72 5.38 -2.76 4.69
CA ARG A 72 5.75 -3.05 3.30
C ARG A 72 4.54 -2.99 2.39
N MET A 73 4.76 -2.49 1.18
CA MET A 73 3.73 -2.42 0.15
C MET A 73 4.39 -2.65 -1.20
N THR A 74 3.75 -3.46 -2.04
CA THR A 74 4.20 -3.66 -3.42
C THR A 74 3.07 -3.29 -4.36
N TRP A 75 3.41 -2.47 -5.34
CA TRP A 75 2.50 -2.02 -6.40
C TRP A 75 2.87 -2.72 -7.70
N TYR A 76 1.92 -3.41 -8.28
CA TYR A 76 2.05 -4.04 -9.60
C TYR A 76 1.19 -3.24 -10.56
N VAL A 77 1.80 -2.64 -11.58
CA VAL A 77 1.09 -1.83 -12.56
C VAL A 77 1.23 -2.43 -13.95
N VAL A 78 0.20 -2.31 -14.77
CA VAL A 78 0.22 -2.86 -16.14
C VAL A 78 0.88 -1.91 -17.13
N ASP A 79 1.04 -0.64 -16.78
CA ASP A 79 1.66 0.36 -17.64
C ASP A 79 2.44 1.36 -16.79
N ARG A 80 3.78 1.24 -16.82
CA ARG A 80 4.64 2.15 -16.04
C ARG A 80 4.50 3.60 -16.49
N ARG A 81 4.18 3.84 -17.76
CA ARG A 81 4.00 5.19 -18.26
C ARG A 81 2.79 5.86 -17.66
N GLU A 82 1.71 5.11 -17.49
CA GLU A 82 0.50 5.56 -16.83
C GLU A 82 0.80 5.92 -15.36
N TYR A 83 1.53 5.05 -14.68
CA TYR A 83 1.95 5.31 -13.30
C TYR A 83 2.80 6.58 -13.21
N LEU A 84 3.81 6.71 -14.07
CA LEU A 84 4.72 7.86 -14.07
C LEU A 84 4.00 9.16 -14.44
N ALA A 85 3.01 9.09 -15.31
CA ALA A 85 2.22 10.27 -15.69
C ALA A 85 1.30 10.76 -14.57
N HIS A 86 1.02 9.93 -13.57
CA HIS A 86 0.04 10.22 -12.52
C HIS A 86 0.63 10.19 -11.10
N THR A 87 1.95 10.30 -10.96
CA THR A 87 2.61 10.18 -9.65
C THR A 87 2.09 11.20 -8.63
N ARG A 88 1.81 12.42 -9.06
CA ARG A 88 1.27 13.45 -8.16
C ARG A 88 -0.12 13.08 -7.66
N ALA A 89 -1.00 12.67 -8.57
CA ALA A 89 -2.37 12.27 -8.22
C ALA A 89 -2.37 11.02 -7.33
N VAL A 90 -1.52 10.05 -7.64
CA VAL A 90 -1.34 8.84 -6.83
C VAL A 90 -0.84 9.20 -5.44
N GLY A 91 0.13 10.11 -5.33
CA GLY A 91 0.64 10.57 -4.04
C GLY A 91 -0.44 11.25 -3.21
N SER A 92 -1.30 12.05 -3.85
CA SER A 92 -2.43 12.70 -3.17
C SER A 92 -3.43 11.67 -2.64
N VAL A 93 -3.81 10.71 -3.46
CA VAL A 93 -4.72 9.62 -3.08
C VAL A 93 -4.10 8.79 -1.96
N TYR A 94 -2.80 8.48 -2.05
CA TYR A 94 -2.12 7.74 -1.00
C TYR A 94 -2.23 8.46 0.35
N ARG A 95 -1.91 9.76 0.38
CA ARG A 95 -2.00 10.54 1.62
C ARG A 95 -3.42 10.61 2.16
N GLU A 96 -4.41 10.70 1.27
CA GLU A 96 -5.81 10.72 1.65
C GLU A 96 -6.24 9.42 2.35
N VAL A 97 -5.84 8.27 1.82
CA VAL A 97 -6.28 6.96 2.29
C VAL A 97 -5.36 6.39 3.38
N MET A 98 -4.04 6.51 3.19
CA MET A 98 -3.05 5.89 4.07
C MET A 98 -2.42 6.87 5.06
N GLY A 99 -2.64 8.16 4.87
CA GLY A 99 -1.98 9.19 5.67
C GLY A 99 -0.54 9.42 5.24
N ARG A 100 0.21 10.14 6.05
CA ARG A 100 1.60 10.51 5.76
C ARG A 100 2.60 9.48 6.29
N HIS A 101 2.22 8.23 6.23
CA HIS A 101 3.07 7.13 6.64
C HIS A 101 3.59 6.42 5.38
N TYR A 102 4.91 6.31 5.26
CA TYR A 102 5.55 5.74 4.07
C TYR A 102 6.34 4.50 4.45
N PRO A 103 5.81 3.30 4.16
CA PRO A 103 6.50 2.05 4.44
C PRO A 103 7.57 1.76 3.39
N ALA A 104 8.30 0.66 3.58
CA ALA A 104 9.13 0.11 2.52
C ALA A 104 8.24 -0.19 1.32
N MET A 105 8.60 0.28 0.13
CA MET A 105 7.72 0.23 -1.02
C MET A 105 8.47 -0.17 -2.27
N THR A 106 7.82 -0.98 -3.09
CA THR A 106 8.31 -1.38 -4.40
C THR A 106 7.18 -1.19 -5.41
N ALA A 107 7.48 -0.66 -6.58
CA ALA A 107 6.52 -0.57 -7.67
C ALA A 107 7.16 -1.14 -8.92
N VAL A 108 6.46 -2.05 -9.60
CA VAL A 108 6.96 -2.72 -10.79
C VAL A 108 5.86 -2.82 -11.85
N GLU A 109 6.26 -2.75 -13.11
CA GLU A 109 5.37 -3.07 -14.21
C GLU A 109 5.33 -4.58 -14.40
N VAL A 110 4.14 -5.11 -14.63
CA VAL A 110 3.93 -6.52 -14.93
C VAL A 110 3.28 -6.65 -16.30
N SER A 111 3.43 -7.80 -16.95
CA SER A 111 2.89 -8.02 -18.29
C SER A 111 1.36 -8.02 -18.31
N ALA A 112 0.73 -8.47 -17.22
CA ALA A 112 -0.72 -8.48 -17.07
C ALA A 112 -1.07 -8.74 -15.60
N LEU A 113 -2.26 -8.31 -15.20
CA LEU A 113 -2.88 -8.73 -13.96
C LEU A 113 -3.91 -9.82 -14.29
N ILE A 114 -4.32 -10.58 -13.29
CA ILE A 114 -5.25 -11.70 -13.52
C ILE A 114 -6.61 -11.20 -14.02
N GLU A 115 -7.11 -10.08 -13.44
CA GLU A 115 -8.35 -9.47 -13.91
C GLU A 115 -8.04 -8.49 -15.04
N GLU A 116 -8.67 -8.69 -16.18
CA GLU A 116 -8.37 -7.94 -17.40
C GLU A 116 -8.54 -6.43 -17.23
N ARG A 117 -9.54 -5.98 -16.47
CA ARG A 117 -9.79 -4.57 -16.24
C ARG A 117 -8.90 -3.93 -15.20
N ALA A 118 -8.16 -4.74 -14.42
CA ALA A 118 -7.29 -4.20 -13.39
C ALA A 118 -6.09 -3.49 -14.00
N ARG A 119 -5.83 -2.28 -13.56
CA ARG A 119 -4.67 -1.49 -13.99
C ARG A 119 -3.59 -1.46 -12.93
N VAL A 120 -3.93 -1.81 -11.71
CA VAL A 120 -3.02 -1.83 -10.57
C VAL A 120 -3.46 -2.89 -9.59
N GLU A 121 -2.49 -3.51 -8.95
CA GLU A 121 -2.70 -4.40 -7.82
C GLU A 121 -1.72 -4.04 -6.73
N ILE A 122 -2.17 -3.97 -5.48
CA ILE A 122 -1.35 -3.56 -4.35
C ILE A 122 -1.49 -4.59 -3.25
N GLU A 123 -0.35 -5.06 -2.74
CA GLU A 123 -0.33 -5.91 -1.56
C GLU A 123 0.39 -5.21 -0.43
N ALA A 124 0.11 -5.60 0.80
CA ALA A 124 0.70 -4.95 1.96
C ALA A 124 0.96 -5.97 3.07
N THR A 125 1.97 -5.65 3.86
CA THR A 125 2.24 -6.34 5.13
C THR A 125 2.24 -5.29 6.21
N ALA A 126 1.54 -5.56 7.31
CA ALA A 126 1.50 -4.68 8.47
C ALA A 126 2.00 -5.41 9.70
N VAL A 127 2.47 -4.65 10.67
CA VAL A 127 2.85 -5.18 11.98
C VAL A 127 2.15 -4.33 13.02
N ILE A 128 1.26 -4.95 13.78
CA ILE A 128 0.60 -4.29 14.90
C ILE A 128 1.60 -4.35 16.05
N PRO A 129 2.07 -3.20 16.56
CA PRO A 129 3.08 -3.22 17.60
C PRO A 129 2.55 -3.87 18.87
N GLU A 130 3.46 -4.54 19.59
CA GLU A 130 3.13 -5.01 20.91
C GLU A 130 2.98 -3.79 21.80
N ASP A 131 1.79 -3.62 22.33
CA ASP A 131 1.57 -2.57 23.31
C ASP A 131 2.33 -2.91 24.58
N ALA A 132 2.65 -1.88 25.36
CA ALA A 132 3.07 -2.11 26.74
C ALA A 132 2.06 -3.08 27.35
N PRO A 133 2.53 -4.04 28.18
CA PRO A 133 1.63 -5.04 28.75
C PRO A 133 0.37 -4.36 29.24
N SER A 134 -0.75 -4.71 28.62
CA SER A 134 -2.00 -4.14 29.08
C SER A 134 -2.21 -4.63 30.50
N VAL A 135 -2.43 -3.68 31.37
CA VAL A 135 -2.85 -4.02 32.74
C VAL A 135 -4.27 -4.51 32.63
N LYS A 136 -4.39 -5.79 32.73
CA LYS A 136 -5.69 -6.43 32.75
C LYS A 136 -6.11 -6.74 34.17
#